data_f3dc94f55147654c52049ead3f1b5d10
#
_entry.id   f3dc94f55147654c52049ead3f1b5d10
#
_cell.length_a   1.000
_cell.length_b   1.000
_cell.length_c   1.000
_cell.angle_alpha   90.00
_cell.angle_beta   90.00
_cell.angle_gamma   90.00
#
_symmetry.space_group_name_H-M   'P 1'
#
loop_
_entity.id
_entity.type
_entity.pdbx_description
1 polymer ?
#
loop_
_entity_poly.entity_id
_entity_poly.type
_entity_poly.pdbx_seq_one_letter_code
_entity_poly.pdbx_strand_id
1 'polypeptide(L)'
;MLKAEYQHRGPQPHEVIAAVALQLAEPAAGQVRIKVLAAPINPSDVLTLTGEYGMLPPLPAIGGNEGVGRVEALGAEVSNLKVGQMVLLPVGCGTWVSHLNAAANKLIPLPEADPQQLAMLTVNP
;
A
#
# COMPACT_ATOMS: atom_id res chain seq x y z
N MET A 1 -3.69 1.13 -14.04
CA MET A 1 -3.34 1.21 -12.61
C MET A 1 -2.67 2.54 -12.31
N LEU A 2 -2.87 3.06 -11.10
CA LEU A 2 -2.37 4.36 -10.67
C LEU A 2 -1.62 4.24 -9.35
N LYS A 3 -0.66 5.15 -9.14
CA LYS A 3 0.04 5.33 -7.87
C LYS A 3 0.14 6.80 -7.53
N ALA A 4 0.12 7.12 -6.23
CA ALA A 4 0.41 8.46 -5.74
C ALA A 4 1.89 8.54 -5.39
N GLU A 5 2.65 9.28 -6.20
CA GLU A 5 4.11 9.32 -6.14
C GLU A 5 4.59 10.73 -5.87
N TYR A 6 5.69 10.86 -5.15
CA TYR A 6 6.37 12.14 -4.98
C TYR A 6 7.87 11.98 -5.23
N GLN A 7 8.45 12.99 -5.91
CA GLN A 7 9.86 12.98 -6.32
C GLN A 7 10.72 13.90 -5.46
N HIS A 8 10.10 14.77 -4.69
CA HIS A 8 10.76 15.66 -3.76
C HIS A 8 9.83 15.89 -2.55
N ARG A 9 10.36 16.48 -1.49
CA ARG A 9 9.60 16.83 -0.31
C ARG A 9 9.47 18.34 -0.23
N GLY A 10 8.42 18.82 0.46
CA GLY A 10 8.22 20.27 0.61
C GLY A 10 7.13 20.57 1.62
N PRO A 11 7.02 21.85 2.04
CA PRO A 11 6.10 22.25 3.11
C PRO A 11 4.62 22.14 2.74
N GLN A 12 4.30 22.02 1.45
CA GLN A 12 2.93 21.88 0.96
C GLN A 12 2.74 20.50 0.35
N PRO A 13 2.16 19.54 1.10
CA PRO A 13 2.03 18.15 0.61
C PRO A 13 1.29 18.05 -0.73
N HIS A 14 0.26 18.87 -0.95
CA HIS A 14 -0.53 18.85 -2.17
C HIS A 14 0.27 19.29 -3.42
N GLU A 15 1.40 19.94 -3.24
CA GLU A 15 2.27 20.36 -4.34
C GLU A 15 3.33 19.32 -4.67
N VAL A 16 3.57 18.34 -3.80
CA VAL A 16 4.62 17.34 -4.01
C VAL A 16 4.08 15.99 -4.47
N ILE A 17 2.83 15.62 -4.11
CA ILE A 17 2.24 14.35 -4.47
C ILE A 17 1.50 14.46 -5.80
N ALA A 18 1.62 13.43 -6.64
CA ALA A 18 0.92 13.38 -7.93
C ALA A 18 0.46 11.97 -8.25
N ALA A 19 -0.69 11.87 -8.93
CA ALA A 19 -1.16 10.59 -9.45
C ALA A 19 -0.45 10.31 -10.77
N VAL A 20 0.23 9.18 -10.86
CA VAL A 20 0.94 8.76 -12.07
C VAL A 20 0.56 7.34 -12.44
N ALA A 21 0.75 7.00 -13.71
CA ALA A 21 0.47 5.66 -14.21
C ALA A 21 1.38 4.64 -13.52
N LEU A 22 0.81 3.48 -13.19
CA LEU A 22 1.51 2.37 -12.58
C LEU A 22 1.42 1.17 -13.51
N GLN A 23 2.55 0.54 -13.77
CA GLN A 23 2.61 -0.74 -14.47
C GLN A 23 3.22 -1.76 -13.53
N LEU A 24 2.51 -2.88 -13.34
CA LEU A 24 2.98 -3.98 -12.52
C LEU A 24 3.28 -5.18 -13.40
N ALA A 25 4.43 -5.80 -13.17
CA ALA A 25 4.72 -7.13 -13.72
C ALA A 25 3.77 -8.17 -13.10
N GLU A 26 3.67 -9.35 -13.69
CA GLU A 26 2.97 -10.45 -13.05
C GLU A 26 3.65 -10.77 -11.72
N PRO A 27 2.89 -11.19 -10.68
CA PRO A 27 3.50 -11.50 -9.39
C PRO A 27 4.55 -12.61 -9.56
N ALA A 28 5.72 -12.39 -8.95
CA ALA A 28 6.78 -13.37 -8.93
C ALA A 28 6.43 -14.54 -8.00
N ALA A 29 7.26 -15.57 -7.98
CA ALA A 29 7.08 -16.71 -7.08
C ALA A 29 7.01 -16.20 -5.64
N GLY A 30 6.01 -16.66 -4.89
CA GLY A 30 5.77 -16.22 -3.51
C GLY A 30 5.07 -14.89 -3.35
N GLN A 31 4.77 -14.19 -4.44
CA GLN A 31 4.07 -12.92 -4.43
C GLN A 31 2.62 -13.04 -4.88
N VAL A 32 1.82 -12.08 -4.50
CA VAL A 32 0.44 -11.93 -4.99
C VAL A 32 0.22 -10.50 -5.47
N ARG A 33 -0.69 -10.33 -6.43
CA ARG A 33 -1.19 -9.00 -6.82
C ARG A 33 -2.41 -8.69 -5.99
N ILE A 34 -2.46 -7.47 -5.49
CA ILE A 34 -3.52 -6.99 -4.62
C ILE A 34 -4.15 -5.75 -5.22
N LYS A 35 -5.49 -5.72 -5.25
CA LYS A 35 -6.25 -4.50 -5.48
C LYS A 35 -6.45 -3.83 -4.14
N VAL A 36 -5.99 -2.59 -4.00
CA VAL A 36 -6.14 -1.85 -2.75
C VAL A 36 -7.59 -1.37 -2.63
N LEU A 37 -8.22 -1.66 -1.49
CA LEU A 37 -9.60 -1.31 -1.22
C LEU A 37 -9.72 -0.03 -0.41
N ALA A 38 -8.83 0.17 0.55
CA ALA A 38 -8.80 1.37 1.39
C ALA A 38 -7.40 1.57 1.95
N ALA A 39 -6.97 2.83 1.99
CA ALA A 39 -5.68 3.22 2.57
C ALA A 39 -5.87 4.60 3.20
N PRO A 40 -5.72 4.73 4.52
CA PRO A 40 -5.96 5.98 5.20
C PRO A 40 -4.83 6.98 4.98
N ILE A 41 -5.13 8.25 5.28
CA ILE A 41 -4.14 9.31 5.34
C ILE A 41 -3.92 9.64 6.81
N ASN A 42 -2.78 9.24 7.35
CA ASN A 42 -2.40 9.51 8.74
C ASN A 42 -1.52 10.75 8.83
N PRO A 43 -1.41 11.40 10.00
CA PRO A 43 -0.47 12.51 10.16
C PRO A 43 0.98 12.14 9.80
N SER A 44 1.41 10.91 10.08
CA SER A 44 2.74 10.44 9.69
C SER A 44 2.94 10.41 8.17
N ASP A 45 1.90 10.13 7.39
CA ASP A 45 1.96 10.16 5.93
C ASP A 45 2.23 11.58 5.44
N VAL A 46 1.55 12.57 6.01
CA VAL A 46 1.73 13.97 5.66
C VAL A 46 3.13 14.44 6.04
N LEU A 47 3.60 14.10 7.24
CA LEU A 47 4.95 14.46 7.70
C LEU A 47 6.04 13.84 6.83
N THR A 48 5.79 12.66 6.27
CA THR A 48 6.72 12.03 5.34
C THR A 48 6.84 12.84 4.04
N LEU A 49 5.74 13.40 3.55
CA LEU A 49 5.74 14.26 2.36
C LEU A 49 6.47 15.58 2.59
N THR A 50 6.35 16.16 3.78
CA THR A 50 7.01 17.43 4.12
C THR A 50 8.47 17.24 4.53
N GLY A 51 8.88 16.02 4.85
CA GLY A 51 10.22 15.72 5.32
C GLY A 51 10.40 15.83 6.82
N GLU A 52 9.33 16.03 7.58
CA GLU A 52 9.36 16.24 9.02
C GLU A 52 9.28 14.95 9.85
N TYR A 53 9.00 13.82 9.19
CA TYR A 53 8.94 12.54 9.86
C TYR A 53 10.34 11.97 10.08
N GLY A 54 10.51 11.18 11.16
CA GLY A 54 11.83 10.66 11.55
C GLY A 54 12.41 9.61 10.61
N MET A 55 11.56 8.89 9.87
CA MET A 55 12.00 7.87 8.90
C MET A 55 11.44 8.23 7.54
N LEU A 56 12.33 8.50 6.58
CA LEU A 56 11.94 8.92 5.23
C LEU A 56 12.37 7.87 4.20
N PRO A 57 11.44 7.45 3.32
CA PRO A 57 11.81 6.53 2.24
C PRO A 57 12.67 7.23 1.18
N PRO A 58 13.47 6.46 0.42
CA PRO A 58 14.20 7.05 -0.71
C PRO A 58 13.25 7.59 -1.77
N LEU A 59 13.67 8.65 -2.47
CA LEU A 59 12.90 9.27 -3.55
C LEU A 59 13.30 8.70 -4.92
N PRO A 60 12.40 8.59 -5.89
CA PRO A 60 10.96 8.86 -5.77
C PRO A 60 10.26 7.82 -4.90
N ALA A 61 9.20 8.22 -4.21
CA ALA A 61 8.50 7.35 -3.29
C ALA A 61 6.99 7.36 -3.54
N ILE A 62 6.34 6.28 -3.12
CA ILE A 62 4.89 6.14 -3.14
C ILE A 62 4.38 6.40 -1.74
N GLY A 63 3.33 7.21 -1.60
CA GLY A 63 2.76 7.53 -0.30
C GLY A 63 1.95 6.38 0.30
N GLY A 64 1.67 6.49 1.60
CA GLY A 64 0.80 5.58 2.34
C GLY A 64 1.52 4.54 3.18
N ASN A 65 1.17 4.46 4.46
CA ASN A 65 1.79 3.54 5.42
C ASN A 65 0.98 2.28 5.66
N GLU A 66 -0.35 2.34 5.60
CA GLU A 66 -1.21 1.19 5.92
C GLU A 66 -2.36 1.09 4.93
N GLY A 67 -2.97 -0.08 4.87
CA GLY A 67 -4.11 -0.30 4.00
C GLY A 67 -4.58 -1.74 4.00
N VAL A 68 -5.70 -1.93 3.32
CA VAL A 68 -6.36 -3.21 3.14
C VAL A 68 -6.59 -3.42 1.65
N GLY A 69 -6.41 -4.64 1.21
CA GLY A 69 -6.65 -5.00 -0.18
C GLY A 69 -7.28 -6.37 -0.32
N ARG A 70 -7.52 -6.73 -1.56
CA ARG A 70 -8.08 -8.03 -1.93
C ARG A 70 -7.14 -8.69 -2.93
N VAL A 71 -6.82 -9.94 -2.69
CA VAL A 71 -5.96 -10.72 -3.58
C VAL A 71 -6.63 -10.88 -4.92
N GLU A 72 -5.96 -10.47 -5.99
CA GLU A 72 -6.46 -10.47 -7.35
C GLU A 72 -5.81 -11.58 -8.20
N ALA A 73 -4.54 -11.86 -7.96
CA ALA A 73 -3.79 -12.89 -8.68
C ALA A 73 -2.70 -13.46 -7.79
N LEU A 74 -2.40 -14.74 -7.97
CA LEU A 74 -1.36 -15.45 -7.22
C LEU A 74 -0.16 -15.69 -8.11
N GLY A 75 1.04 -15.43 -7.58
CA GLY A 75 2.28 -15.92 -8.15
C GLY A 75 2.47 -17.41 -7.89
N ALA A 76 3.50 -17.99 -8.48
CA ALA A 76 3.83 -19.39 -8.25
C ALA A 76 4.13 -19.63 -6.76
N GLU A 77 3.83 -20.84 -6.29
CA GLU A 77 4.18 -21.32 -4.94
C GLU A 77 3.43 -20.63 -3.80
N VAL A 78 2.36 -19.87 -4.09
CA VAL A 78 1.51 -19.29 -3.06
C VAL A 78 0.44 -20.30 -2.66
N SER A 79 0.42 -20.70 -1.37
CA SER A 79 -0.53 -21.67 -0.84
C SER A 79 -1.33 -21.15 0.36
N ASN A 80 -0.90 -20.04 0.96
CA ASN A 80 -1.52 -19.48 2.18
C ASN A 80 -2.64 -18.48 1.91
N LEU A 81 -2.82 -18.07 0.66
CA LEU A 81 -3.84 -17.10 0.27
C LEU A 81 -4.61 -17.59 -0.95
N LYS A 82 -5.79 -17.03 -1.14
CA LYS A 82 -6.66 -17.31 -2.30
C LYS A 82 -7.03 -16.03 -3.00
N VAL A 83 -7.30 -16.12 -4.31
CA VAL A 83 -7.91 -15.02 -5.05
C VAL A 83 -9.25 -14.66 -4.38
N GLY A 84 -9.46 -13.37 -4.15
CA GLY A 84 -10.63 -12.86 -3.43
C GLY A 84 -10.44 -12.69 -1.93
N GLN A 85 -9.35 -13.19 -1.37
CA GLN A 85 -9.05 -13.05 0.06
C GLN A 85 -8.75 -11.60 0.41
N MET A 86 -9.39 -11.08 1.46
CA MET A 86 -9.08 -9.77 2.01
C MET A 86 -7.82 -9.87 2.87
N VAL A 87 -6.91 -8.91 2.74
CA VAL A 87 -5.63 -8.92 3.43
C VAL A 87 -5.26 -7.55 3.96
N LEU A 88 -4.56 -7.53 5.10
CA LEU A 88 -3.92 -6.35 5.63
C LEU A 88 -2.56 -6.18 4.95
N LEU A 89 -2.27 -4.98 4.47
CA LEU A 89 -1.03 -4.69 3.74
C LEU A 89 0.13 -4.44 4.70
N PRO A 90 1.37 -4.71 4.30
CA PRO A 90 2.54 -4.41 5.12
C PRO A 90 2.65 -2.91 5.40
N VAL A 91 2.99 -2.53 6.62
CA VAL A 91 3.19 -1.14 7.00
C VAL A 91 4.37 -0.56 6.21
N GLY A 92 4.18 0.63 5.65
CA GLY A 92 5.25 1.33 4.94
C GLY A 92 5.51 0.86 3.52
N CYS A 93 4.61 0.03 2.95
CA CYS A 93 4.85 -0.52 1.60
C CYS A 93 4.43 0.42 0.45
N GLY A 94 3.90 1.61 0.74
CA GLY A 94 3.39 2.51 -0.29
C GLY A 94 1.98 2.14 -0.70
N THR A 95 1.00 2.38 0.16
CA THR A 95 -0.37 1.88 -0.01
C THR A 95 -1.27 2.79 -0.84
N TRP A 96 -0.81 4.01 -1.19
CA TRP A 96 -1.61 4.92 -2.03
C TRP A 96 -1.44 4.55 -3.51
N VAL A 97 -1.90 3.37 -3.83
CA VAL A 97 -1.87 2.79 -5.18
C VAL A 97 -3.20 2.09 -5.45
N SER A 98 -3.55 1.91 -6.72
CA SER A 98 -4.69 1.09 -7.07
C SER A 98 -4.41 -0.40 -6.87
N HIS A 99 -3.17 -0.82 -7.18
CA HIS A 99 -2.74 -2.21 -7.12
C HIS A 99 -1.28 -2.28 -6.69
N LEU A 100 -0.90 -3.39 -6.07
CA LEU A 100 0.50 -3.66 -5.75
C LEU A 100 0.78 -5.17 -5.73
N ASN A 101 2.04 -5.53 -5.88
CA ASN A 101 2.52 -6.89 -5.65
C ASN A 101 3.23 -6.94 -4.30
N ALA A 102 2.97 -7.98 -3.52
CA ALA A 102 3.60 -8.16 -2.23
C ALA A 102 3.86 -9.64 -1.95
N ALA A 103 4.87 -9.90 -1.12
CA ALA A 103 5.17 -11.26 -0.66
C ALA A 103 3.99 -11.79 0.16
N ALA A 104 3.51 -12.97 -0.19
CA ALA A 104 2.33 -13.56 0.47
C ALA A 104 2.55 -13.75 1.97
N ASN A 105 3.78 -14.01 2.41
CA ASN A 105 4.09 -14.23 3.83
C ASN A 105 4.12 -12.94 4.65
N LYS A 106 4.04 -11.77 4.02
CA LYS A 106 3.96 -10.47 4.72
C LYS A 106 2.54 -9.95 4.83
N LEU A 107 1.58 -10.67 4.29
CA LEU A 107 0.17 -10.27 4.28
C LEU A 107 -0.57 -11.01 5.39
N ILE A 108 -1.49 -10.30 6.04
CA ILE A 108 -2.31 -10.88 7.11
C ILE A 108 -3.72 -11.08 6.56
N PRO A 109 -4.20 -12.35 6.46
CA PRO A 109 -5.56 -12.61 6.04
C PRO A 109 -6.56 -11.98 7.02
N LEU A 110 -7.60 -11.38 6.47
CA LEU A 110 -8.66 -10.74 7.24
C LEU A 110 -10.01 -11.38 6.94
N PRO A 111 -10.95 -11.37 7.91
CA PRO A 111 -12.33 -11.73 7.62
C PRO A 111 -12.97 -10.68 6.71
N GLU A 112 -14.05 -11.05 6.03
CA GLU A 112 -14.84 -10.08 5.29
C GLU A 112 -15.47 -9.08 6.26
N ALA A 113 -15.12 -7.80 6.07
CA ALA A 113 -15.60 -6.70 6.90
C ALA A 113 -15.44 -5.39 6.13
N ASP A 114 -15.83 -4.28 6.75
CA ASP A 114 -15.70 -2.97 6.12
C ASP A 114 -14.21 -2.62 5.92
N PRO A 115 -13.74 -2.46 4.66
CA PRO A 115 -12.34 -2.13 4.40
C PRO A 115 -11.90 -0.82 5.03
N GLN A 116 -12.78 0.16 5.14
CA GLN A 116 -12.43 1.46 5.72
C GLN A 116 -12.10 1.34 7.22
N GLN A 117 -12.77 0.46 7.93
CA GLN A 117 -12.48 0.21 9.34
C GLN A 117 -11.20 -0.62 9.49
N LEU A 118 -11.04 -1.65 8.68
CA LEU A 118 -9.87 -2.54 8.76
C LEU A 118 -8.58 -1.85 8.36
N ALA A 119 -8.63 -0.86 7.47
CA ALA A 119 -7.45 -0.17 6.96
C ALA A 119 -6.68 0.61 8.05
N MET A 120 -7.29 0.86 9.20
CA MET A 120 -6.71 1.67 10.27
C MET A 120 -6.18 0.83 11.44
N LEU A 121 -6.02 -0.47 11.27
CA LEU A 121 -5.69 -1.36 12.39
C LEU A 121 -4.25 -1.29 12.89
N THR A 122 -3.29 -0.95 12.03
CA THR A 122 -1.87 -1.08 12.37
C THR A 122 -1.25 0.20 12.89
N VAL A 123 -1.47 1.32 12.23
CA VAL A 123 -0.81 2.59 12.56
C VAL A 123 -1.69 3.44 13.45
N ASN A 124 -2.98 3.45 13.21
CA ASN A 124 -3.94 4.31 13.91
C ASN A 124 -5.21 3.53 14.25
N PRO A 125 -5.10 2.57 15.20
CA PRO A 125 -6.23 1.70 15.58
C PRO A 125 -7.37 2.43 16.32
#